data_f73f8cdf2d5127456cdc8da19096b72c
#
_entry.id   f73f8cdf2d5127456cdc8da19096b72c
#
_cell.length_a   1.000
_cell.length_b   1.000
_cell.length_c   1.000
_cell.angle_alpha   90.00
_cell.angle_beta   90.00
_cell.angle_gamma   90.00
#
_symmetry.space_group_name_H-M   'P 1'
#
loop_
_entity.id
_entity.type
_entity.pdbx_description
1 polymer ?
#
loop_
_entity_poly.entity_id
_entity_poly.type
_entity_poly.pdbx_seq_one_letter_code
_entity_poly.pdbx_strand_id
1 'polypeptide(L)'
;MKIQDVIQYLETLAPLTYAEDFDNVGLLVGNPDTPLRGVLITLDTLESVVEEAIARDCNLIVSFHPIIFGGLKRLTGSSYVERTVIKAIEHHIAIYAIHTALDNSFWGVNARICDRLALSNREILLPQAHTIEQLVTYVPHKDAAVLREHLFAAGAGNIGNYAKCSFNTEGMGTYMGNAQSHPTIGAPEVFHSEGETRISVIFPKHLRRSILQALFTHHPYEEVAYE
;
A
#
# COMPACT_ATOMS: atom_id res chain seq x y z
N MET A 1 15.82 2.86 -11.79
CA MET A 1 14.40 2.80 -11.48
C MET A 1 13.84 1.49 -12.02
N LYS A 2 13.05 0.78 -11.23
CA LYS A 2 12.33 -0.45 -11.61
C LYS A 2 10.85 -0.12 -11.86
N ILE A 3 10.13 -1.03 -12.50
CA ILE A 3 8.66 -0.95 -12.65
C ILE A 3 7.98 -0.84 -11.27
N GLN A 4 8.48 -1.56 -10.26
CA GLN A 4 8.00 -1.49 -8.88
C GLN A 4 8.00 -0.07 -8.31
N ASP A 5 8.97 0.76 -8.65
CA ASP A 5 9.05 2.14 -8.13
C ASP A 5 7.88 2.99 -8.65
N VAL A 6 7.48 2.77 -9.91
CA VAL A 6 6.29 3.44 -10.49
C VAL A 6 5.01 2.90 -9.86
N ILE A 7 4.89 1.58 -9.69
CA ILE A 7 3.74 0.95 -9.04
C ILE A 7 3.54 1.53 -7.63
N GLN A 8 4.59 1.60 -6.82
CA GLN A 8 4.52 2.18 -5.49
C GLN A 8 4.01 3.63 -5.51
N TYR A 9 4.49 4.43 -6.47
CA TYR A 9 4.00 5.80 -6.63
C TYR A 9 2.50 5.84 -7.02
N LEU A 10 2.06 5.00 -7.96
CA LEU A 10 0.65 4.91 -8.35
C LEU A 10 -0.23 4.49 -7.16
N GLU A 11 0.23 3.60 -6.32
CA GLU A 11 -0.48 3.16 -5.12
C GLU A 11 -0.55 4.23 -4.02
N THR A 12 0.32 5.26 -4.05
CA THR A 12 0.13 6.44 -3.19
C THR A 12 -1.00 7.35 -3.70
N LEU A 13 -1.25 7.37 -5.00
CA LEU A 13 -2.32 8.16 -5.62
C LEU A 13 -3.68 7.45 -5.54
N ALA A 14 -3.68 6.15 -5.80
CA ALA A 14 -4.85 5.30 -5.82
C ALA A 14 -4.52 3.93 -5.20
N PRO A 15 -4.59 3.82 -3.86
CA PRO A 15 -4.33 2.56 -3.17
C PRO A 15 -5.24 1.44 -3.69
N LEU A 16 -4.68 0.25 -3.97
CA LEU A 16 -5.44 -0.89 -4.49
C LEU A 16 -6.60 -1.30 -3.58
N THR A 17 -6.49 -1.03 -2.28
CA THR A 17 -7.57 -1.29 -1.31
C THR A 17 -8.79 -0.39 -1.48
N TYR A 18 -8.72 0.63 -2.34
CA TYR A 18 -9.86 1.48 -2.68
C TYR A 18 -10.67 0.93 -3.87
N ALA A 19 -10.14 -0.07 -4.57
CA ALA A 19 -10.88 -0.70 -5.66
C ALA A 19 -12.14 -1.41 -5.17
N GLU A 20 -13.12 -1.52 -6.06
CA GLU A 20 -14.33 -2.29 -5.82
C GLU A 20 -14.00 -3.80 -5.73
N ASP A 21 -14.77 -4.56 -4.93
CA ASP A 21 -14.54 -5.98 -4.70
C ASP A 21 -14.62 -6.85 -5.96
N PHE A 22 -15.35 -6.39 -6.99
CA PHE A 22 -15.49 -7.09 -8.27
C PHE A 22 -14.35 -6.79 -9.25
N ASP A 23 -13.47 -5.83 -8.94
CA ASP A 23 -12.47 -5.28 -9.86
C ASP A 23 -11.17 -6.09 -9.84
N ASN A 24 -10.37 -5.92 -10.89
CA ASN A 24 -9.04 -6.52 -11.02
C ASN A 24 -8.01 -5.44 -11.35
N VAL A 25 -7.48 -4.79 -10.32
CA VAL A 25 -6.51 -3.70 -10.42
C VAL A 25 -5.10 -4.12 -9.99
N GLY A 26 -4.12 -3.28 -10.30
CA GLY A 26 -2.72 -3.51 -9.98
C GLY A 26 -1.93 -4.09 -11.15
N LEU A 27 -0.81 -4.75 -10.88
CA LEU A 27 0.03 -5.36 -11.91
C LEU A 27 -0.62 -6.66 -12.42
N LEU A 28 -1.15 -6.61 -13.65
CA LEU A 28 -1.86 -7.72 -14.29
C LEU A 28 -0.94 -8.62 -15.12
N VAL A 29 0.12 -8.04 -15.70
CA VAL A 29 1.08 -8.75 -16.58
C VAL A 29 2.47 -8.22 -16.29
N GLY A 30 3.49 -9.09 -16.29
CA GLY A 30 4.90 -8.71 -16.21
C GLY A 30 5.53 -8.89 -14.83
N ASN A 31 6.78 -8.44 -14.71
CA ASN A 31 7.60 -8.57 -13.50
C ASN A 31 7.95 -7.17 -12.95
N PRO A 32 7.57 -6.86 -11.69
CA PRO A 32 7.80 -5.55 -11.07
C PRO A 32 9.29 -5.24 -10.88
N ASP A 33 10.16 -6.24 -10.81
CA ASP A 33 11.60 -6.05 -10.63
C ASP A 33 12.36 -5.65 -11.91
N THR A 34 11.67 -5.65 -13.07
CA THR A 34 12.27 -5.27 -14.34
C THR A 34 12.71 -3.80 -14.34
N PRO A 35 13.93 -3.48 -14.85
CA PRO A 35 14.33 -2.10 -15.08
C PRO A 35 13.35 -1.36 -15.99
N LEU A 36 12.90 -0.18 -15.57
CA LEU A 36 11.99 0.66 -16.34
C LEU A 36 12.74 1.31 -17.51
N ARG A 37 12.16 1.25 -18.73
CA ARG A 37 12.61 1.98 -19.91
C ARG A 37 11.71 3.17 -20.23
N GLY A 38 10.41 2.96 -20.22
CA GLY A 38 9.41 3.98 -20.49
C GLY A 38 8.02 3.56 -20.01
N VAL A 39 7.13 4.52 -19.85
CA VAL A 39 5.74 4.33 -19.43
C VAL A 39 4.81 4.85 -20.52
N LEU A 40 3.86 4.02 -20.95
CA LEU A 40 2.76 4.42 -21.82
C LEU A 40 1.47 4.44 -20.99
N ILE A 41 0.76 5.58 -21.02
CA ILE A 41 -0.52 5.73 -20.30
C ILE A 41 -1.66 5.66 -21.30
N THR A 42 -2.68 4.86 -20.99
CA THR A 42 -3.83 4.65 -21.87
C THR A 42 -5.14 4.49 -21.11
N LEU A 43 -6.26 4.67 -21.78
CA LEU A 43 -7.58 4.29 -21.24
C LEU A 43 -7.77 2.78 -21.30
N ASP A 44 -7.60 2.19 -22.50
CA ASP A 44 -7.77 0.78 -22.78
C ASP A 44 -6.47 0.16 -23.26
N THR A 45 -6.18 -1.06 -22.85
CA THR A 45 -5.04 -1.83 -23.37
C THR A 45 -5.50 -2.71 -24.54
N LEU A 46 -5.23 -2.25 -25.77
CA LEU A 46 -5.49 -3.01 -27.01
C LEU A 46 -4.19 -3.53 -27.60
N GLU A 47 -4.26 -4.44 -28.59
CA GLU A 47 -3.08 -4.92 -29.32
C GLU A 47 -2.27 -3.76 -29.92
N SER A 48 -2.95 -2.74 -30.49
CA SER A 48 -2.32 -1.53 -31.03
C SER A 48 -1.59 -0.68 -29.98
N VAL A 49 -2.06 -0.67 -28.73
CA VAL A 49 -1.40 0.03 -27.62
C VAL A 49 -0.10 -0.69 -27.23
N VAL A 50 -0.10 -2.04 -27.25
CA VAL A 50 1.13 -2.82 -27.05
C VAL A 50 2.12 -2.56 -28.20
N GLU A 51 1.66 -2.46 -29.45
CA GLU A 51 2.50 -2.10 -30.60
C GLU A 51 3.10 -0.70 -30.45
N GLU A 52 2.31 0.27 -30.00
CA GLU A 52 2.81 1.62 -29.69
C GLU A 52 3.86 1.60 -28.58
N ALA A 53 3.64 0.83 -27.51
CA ALA A 53 4.62 0.68 -26.43
C ALA A 53 5.95 0.10 -26.95
N ILE A 54 5.90 -0.91 -27.83
CA ILE A 54 7.09 -1.47 -28.49
C ILE A 54 7.81 -0.39 -29.31
N ALA A 55 7.07 0.31 -30.17
CA ALA A 55 7.63 1.34 -31.05
C ALA A 55 8.27 2.51 -30.29
N ARG A 56 7.78 2.81 -29.08
CA ARG A 56 8.30 3.88 -28.21
C ARG A 56 9.29 3.41 -27.14
N ASP A 57 9.71 2.16 -27.19
CA ASP A 57 10.56 1.52 -26.16
C ASP A 57 10.02 1.66 -24.72
N CYS A 58 8.69 1.62 -24.56
CA CYS A 58 8.04 1.59 -23.26
C CYS A 58 7.83 0.13 -22.83
N ASN A 59 8.22 -0.19 -21.58
CA ASN A 59 8.01 -1.54 -21.04
C ASN A 59 7.07 -1.60 -19.84
N LEU A 60 6.33 -0.50 -19.59
CA LEU A 60 5.20 -0.44 -18.68
C LEU A 60 4.04 0.28 -19.35
N ILE A 61 2.90 -0.39 -19.45
CA ILE A 61 1.62 0.22 -19.80
C ILE A 61 0.84 0.43 -18.49
N VAL A 62 0.43 1.67 -18.24
CA VAL A 62 -0.51 2.02 -17.16
C VAL A 62 -1.86 2.30 -17.82
N SER A 63 -2.82 1.41 -17.63
CA SER A 63 -4.17 1.54 -18.18
C SER A 63 -5.18 1.91 -17.12
N PHE A 64 -6.23 2.62 -17.54
CA PHE A 64 -7.38 2.82 -16.69
C PHE A 64 -8.16 1.50 -16.55
N HIS A 65 -8.67 0.95 -17.67
CA HIS A 65 -9.39 -0.30 -17.67
C HIS A 65 -8.46 -1.53 -17.61
N PRO A 66 -8.81 -2.55 -16.79
CA PRO A 66 -8.03 -3.78 -16.71
C PRO A 66 -8.24 -4.65 -17.96
N ILE A 67 -7.17 -5.00 -18.66
CA ILE A 67 -7.23 -5.92 -19.81
C ILE A 67 -7.69 -7.32 -19.38
N ILE A 68 -7.35 -7.74 -18.16
CA ILE A 68 -7.82 -8.99 -17.57
C ILE A 68 -8.85 -8.62 -16.51
N PHE A 69 -10.12 -8.51 -16.87
CA PHE A 69 -11.19 -8.22 -15.91
C PHE A 69 -11.68 -9.49 -15.20
N GLY A 70 -12.07 -10.49 -15.96
CA GLY A 70 -12.34 -11.83 -15.45
C GLY A 70 -11.14 -12.75 -15.69
N GLY A 71 -10.79 -13.65 -14.76
CA GLY A 71 -9.59 -14.49 -14.87
C GLY A 71 -9.45 -15.23 -16.21
N LEU A 72 -8.23 -15.34 -16.72
CA LEU A 72 -7.91 -16.10 -17.94
C LEU A 72 -7.66 -17.56 -17.58
N LYS A 73 -8.40 -18.49 -18.22
CA LYS A 73 -8.21 -19.94 -18.05
C LYS A 73 -7.19 -20.52 -19.04
N ARG A 74 -6.90 -19.82 -20.14
CA ARG A 74 -5.98 -20.23 -21.21
C ARG A 74 -5.45 -19.02 -21.94
N LEU A 75 -4.31 -19.19 -22.60
CA LEU A 75 -3.69 -18.19 -23.47
C LEU A 75 -3.42 -18.85 -24.83
N THR A 76 -4.40 -18.78 -25.74
CA THR A 76 -4.36 -19.43 -27.07
C THR A 76 -4.49 -18.45 -28.22
N GLY A 77 -4.68 -17.15 -27.90
CA GLY A 77 -4.90 -16.10 -28.88
C GLY A 77 -6.32 -16.07 -29.47
N SER A 78 -7.27 -16.78 -28.86
CA SER A 78 -8.64 -16.88 -29.36
C SER A 78 -9.45 -15.58 -29.17
N SER A 79 -9.12 -14.76 -28.18
CA SER A 79 -9.73 -13.46 -27.93
C SER A 79 -8.71 -12.33 -28.07
N TYR A 80 -9.19 -11.09 -28.26
CA TYR A 80 -8.31 -9.92 -28.28
C TYR A 80 -7.55 -9.76 -26.94
N VAL A 81 -8.18 -10.10 -25.82
CA VAL A 81 -7.56 -10.07 -24.50
C VAL A 81 -6.35 -11.02 -24.45
N GLU A 82 -6.55 -12.30 -24.90
CA GLU A 82 -5.47 -13.28 -24.95
C GLU A 82 -4.33 -12.82 -25.87
N ARG A 83 -4.65 -12.32 -27.08
CA ARG A 83 -3.62 -11.83 -28.02
C ARG A 83 -2.83 -10.65 -27.47
N THR A 84 -3.52 -9.68 -26.84
CA THR A 84 -2.88 -8.52 -26.20
C THR A 84 -1.94 -8.96 -25.08
N VAL A 85 -2.39 -9.87 -24.20
CA VAL A 85 -1.59 -10.39 -23.08
C VAL A 85 -0.38 -11.20 -23.60
N ILE A 86 -0.57 -12.09 -24.58
CA ILE A 86 0.51 -12.86 -25.20
C ILE A 86 1.56 -11.90 -25.77
N LYS A 87 1.15 -10.91 -26.59
CA LYS A 87 2.03 -9.92 -27.19
C LYS A 87 2.81 -9.14 -26.12
N ALA A 88 2.17 -8.73 -25.04
CA ALA A 88 2.83 -8.02 -23.93
C ALA A 88 3.90 -8.90 -23.26
N ILE A 89 3.60 -10.18 -23.02
CA ILE A 89 4.54 -11.15 -22.43
C ILE A 89 5.74 -11.37 -23.37
N GLU A 90 5.51 -11.61 -24.68
CA GLU A 90 6.56 -11.85 -25.67
C GLU A 90 7.54 -10.66 -25.78
N HIS A 91 7.04 -9.44 -25.60
CA HIS A 91 7.85 -8.22 -25.68
C HIS A 91 8.31 -7.68 -24.31
N HIS A 92 8.11 -8.47 -23.24
CA HIS A 92 8.51 -8.10 -21.86
C HIS A 92 7.92 -6.75 -21.40
N ILE A 93 6.65 -6.50 -21.76
CA ILE A 93 5.89 -5.32 -21.37
C ILE A 93 4.99 -5.67 -20.19
N ALA A 94 5.11 -4.92 -19.12
CA ALA A 94 4.24 -5.00 -17.97
C ALA A 94 2.96 -4.19 -18.21
N ILE A 95 1.82 -4.65 -17.68
CA ILE A 95 0.53 -3.95 -17.73
C ILE A 95 0.01 -3.79 -16.32
N TYR A 96 -0.21 -2.54 -15.92
CA TYR A 96 -0.80 -2.15 -14.64
C TYR A 96 -2.14 -1.46 -14.89
N ALA A 97 -3.20 -1.88 -14.19
CA ALA A 97 -4.52 -1.25 -14.25
C ALA A 97 -4.84 -0.52 -12.95
N ILE A 98 -5.38 0.72 -13.05
CA ILE A 98 -5.65 1.57 -11.89
C ILE A 98 -7.16 1.70 -11.61
N HIS A 99 -8.01 1.60 -12.58
CA HIS A 99 -9.49 1.54 -12.65
C HIS A 99 -10.22 2.11 -11.42
N THR A 100 -11.07 1.32 -10.75
CA THR A 100 -11.90 1.80 -9.63
C THR A 100 -11.10 2.25 -8.41
N ALA A 101 -9.85 1.83 -8.25
CA ALA A 101 -8.97 2.39 -7.24
C ALA A 101 -8.76 3.91 -7.42
N LEU A 102 -8.65 4.37 -8.69
CA LEU A 102 -8.54 5.79 -9.01
C LEU A 102 -9.90 6.50 -8.91
N ASP A 103 -11.01 5.83 -9.29
CA ASP A 103 -12.35 6.41 -9.14
C ASP A 103 -12.69 6.71 -7.69
N ASN A 104 -12.33 5.81 -6.77
CA ASN A 104 -12.59 5.90 -5.34
C ASN A 104 -11.56 6.73 -4.59
N SER A 105 -10.47 7.16 -5.25
CA SER A 105 -9.53 8.12 -4.68
C SER A 105 -10.11 9.52 -4.63
N PHE A 106 -9.99 10.21 -3.47
CA PHE A 106 -10.49 11.58 -3.32
C PHE A 106 -9.91 12.54 -4.37
N TRP A 107 -8.65 12.33 -4.78
CA TRP A 107 -7.95 13.13 -5.80
C TRP A 107 -7.98 12.49 -7.20
N GLY A 108 -8.79 11.47 -7.39
CA GLY A 108 -8.91 10.69 -8.62
C GLY A 108 -9.77 11.34 -9.70
N VAL A 109 -10.46 10.50 -10.49
CA VAL A 109 -11.24 10.91 -11.67
C VAL A 109 -12.32 11.93 -11.31
N ASN A 110 -13.10 11.67 -10.25
CA ASN A 110 -14.19 12.56 -9.82
C ASN A 110 -13.69 13.95 -9.42
N ALA A 111 -12.51 14.03 -8.78
CA ALA A 111 -11.89 15.30 -8.47
C ALA A 111 -11.55 16.11 -9.74
N ARG A 112 -11.02 15.43 -10.77
CA ARG A 112 -10.69 16.09 -12.05
C ARG A 112 -11.93 16.54 -12.82
N ILE A 113 -13.05 15.81 -12.72
CA ILE A 113 -14.34 16.23 -13.26
C ILE A 113 -14.80 17.49 -12.53
N CYS A 114 -14.77 17.53 -11.20
CA CYS A 114 -15.12 18.71 -10.41
C CYS A 114 -14.25 19.92 -10.79
N ASP A 115 -12.93 19.74 -10.92
CA ASP A 115 -12.00 20.79 -11.31
C ASP A 115 -12.36 21.36 -12.71
N ARG A 116 -12.69 20.49 -13.67
CA ARG A 116 -13.11 20.90 -15.02
C ARG A 116 -14.43 21.66 -15.07
N LEU A 117 -15.33 21.33 -14.16
CA LEU A 117 -16.63 21.98 -14.01
C LEU A 117 -16.58 23.19 -13.06
N ALA A 118 -15.40 23.56 -12.54
CA ALA A 118 -15.20 24.62 -11.55
C ALA A 118 -16.07 24.46 -10.28
N LEU A 119 -16.29 23.21 -9.85
CA LEU A 119 -17.04 22.90 -8.64
C LEU A 119 -16.14 23.00 -7.41
N SER A 120 -16.66 23.60 -6.33
CA SER A 120 -16.00 23.73 -5.04
C SER A 120 -16.73 22.92 -3.96
N ASN A 121 -16.11 22.78 -2.78
CA ASN A 121 -16.70 22.10 -1.61
C ASN A 121 -17.15 20.67 -1.90
N ARG A 122 -16.31 19.93 -2.63
CA ARG A 122 -16.58 18.52 -2.96
C ARG A 122 -16.46 17.62 -1.74
N GLU A 123 -17.33 16.63 -1.66
CA GLU A 123 -17.36 15.61 -0.61
C GLU A 123 -17.53 14.21 -1.22
N ILE A 124 -17.12 13.18 -0.51
CA ILE A 124 -17.39 11.80 -0.91
C ILE A 124 -18.86 11.49 -0.67
N LEU A 125 -19.58 11.14 -1.73
CA LEU A 125 -21.02 10.84 -1.68
C LEU A 125 -21.31 9.58 -0.83
N LEU A 126 -20.49 8.53 -1.01
CA LEU A 126 -20.63 7.26 -0.30
C LEU A 126 -19.27 6.87 0.31
N PRO A 127 -18.98 7.28 1.57
CA PRO A 127 -17.73 6.91 2.22
C PRO A 127 -17.64 5.41 2.47
N GLN A 128 -16.48 4.82 2.14
CA GLN A 128 -16.19 3.44 2.50
C GLN A 128 -15.93 3.30 4.01
N ALA A 129 -16.54 2.28 4.63
CA ALA A 129 -16.25 1.89 6.00
C ALA A 129 -14.97 1.03 6.08
N HIS A 130 -14.41 0.91 7.29
CA HIS A 130 -13.27 0.04 7.58
C HIS A 130 -12.00 0.34 6.77
N THR A 131 -11.78 1.61 6.42
CA THR A 131 -10.57 2.07 5.72
C THR A 131 -9.46 2.54 6.66
N ILE A 132 -9.78 2.72 7.94
CA ILE A 132 -8.87 3.14 9.00
C ILE A 132 -8.67 1.99 9.99
N GLU A 133 -7.42 1.77 10.39
CA GLU A 133 -7.01 0.81 11.39
C GLU A 133 -6.31 1.51 12.55
N GLN A 134 -6.25 0.82 13.68
CA GLN A 134 -5.55 1.26 14.86
C GLN A 134 -4.44 0.27 15.18
N LEU A 135 -3.25 0.77 15.46
CA LEU A 135 -2.16 0.01 16.07
C LEU A 135 -2.04 0.42 17.53
N VAL A 136 -1.96 -0.58 18.39
CA VAL A 136 -1.55 -0.42 19.79
C VAL A 136 -0.28 -1.23 20.01
N THR A 137 0.71 -0.66 20.69
CA THR A 137 1.95 -1.36 21.09
C THR A 137 2.45 -0.84 22.44
N TYR A 138 3.35 -1.58 23.05
CA TYR A 138 3.86 -1.34 24.40
C TYR A 138 5.39 -1.31 24.35
N VAL A 139 6.00 -0.23 24.80
CA VAL A 139 7.43 0.00 24.65
C VAL A 139 8.01 0.68 25.91
N PRO A 140 9.27 0.40 26.31
CA PRO A 140 9.88 1.11 27.43
C PRO A 140 9.78 2.63 27.27
N HIS A 141 9.50 3.36 28.36
CA HIS A 141 9.28 4.82 28.32
C HIS A 141 10.36 5.58 27.54
N LYS A 142 11.62 5.18 27.71
CA LYS A 142 12.78 5.82 27.05
C LYS A 142 12.76 5.72 25.53
N ASP A 143 12.15 4.67 24.98
CA ASP A 143 12.14 4.36 23.54
C ASP A 143 10.84 4.83 22.85
N ALA A 144 9.83 5.23 23.62
CA ALA A 144 8.50 5.58 23.13
C ALA A 144 8.49 6.74 22.12
N ALA A 145 9.30 7.77 22.34
CA ALA A 145 9.37 8.94 21.45
C ALA A 145 9.98 8.56 20.10
N VAL A 146 11.03 7.76 20.10
CA VAL A 146 11.72 7.31 18.88
C VAL A 146 10.82 6.40 18.07
N LEU A 147 10.18 5.41 18.70
CA LEU A 147 9.25 4.50 18.00
C LEU A 147 8.09 5.27 17.36
N ARG A 148 7.49 6.24 18.07
CA ARG A 148 6.42 7.08 17.49
C ARG A 148 6.86 7.81 16.23
N GLU A 149 8.05 8.41 16.21
CA GLU A 149 8.55 9.13 15.03
C GLU A 149 8.69 8.17 13.83
N HIS A 150 9.13 6.93 14.03
CA HIS A 150 9.18 5.92 12.96
C HIS A 150 7.80 5.52 12.47
N LEU A 151 6.82 5.34 13.36
CA LEU A 151 5.43 5.06 12.99
C LEU A 151 4.81 6.23 12.21
N PHE A 152 5.07 7.48 12.64
CA PHE A 152 4.61 8.68 11.92
C PHE A 152 5.27 8.80 10.54
N ALA A 153 6.56 8.53 10.42
CA ALA A 153 7.27 8.52 9.14
C ALA A 153 6.74 7.45 8.18
N ALA A 154 6.24 6.32 8.71
CA ALA A 154 5.58 5.28 7.94
C ALA A 154 4.13 5.62 7.53
N GLY A 155 3.56 6.75 8.00
CA GLY A 155 2.25 7.27 7.62
C GLY A 155 1.15 7.17 8.68
N ALA A 156 1.48 6.73 9.91
CA ALA A 156 0.52 6.72 11.01
C ALA A 156 0.24 8.13 11.56
N GLY A 157 -0.88 8.28 12.28
CA GLY A 157 -1.20 9.47 13.06
C GLY A 157 -1.68 10.68 12.25
N ASN A 158 -2.26 10.49 11.07
CA ASN A 158 -2.88 11.57 10.32
C ASN A 158 -4.40 11.58 10.53
N ILE A 159 -4.97 12.68 11.01
CA ILE A 159 -6.41 12.88 11.27
C ILE A 159 -6.82 14.24 10.68
N GLY A 160 -7.48 14.25 9.55
CA GLY A 160 -7.86 15.48 8.86
C GLY A 160 -6.66 16.39 8.61
N ASN A 161 -6.65 17.57 9.19
CA ASN A 161 -5.57 18.55 9.07
C ASN A 161 -4.47 18.39 10.15
N TYR A 162 -4.54 17.36 10.97
CA TYR A 162 -3.56 17.12 12.03
C TYR A 162 -2.66 15.93 11.69
N ALA A 163 -1.37 16.08 11.91
CA ALA A 163 -0.37 15.03 11.78
C ALA A 163 0.22 14.65 13.14
N LYS A 164 0.87 13.49 13.20
CA LYS A 164 1.52 12.99 14.42
C LYS A 164 0.57 12.80 15.62
N CYS A 165 -0.67 12.44 15.32
CA CYS A 165 -1.66 12.16 16.35
C CYS A 165 -1.40 10.77 16.95
N SER A 166 -1.24 10.71 18.27
CA SER A 166 -1.17 9.47 19.03
C SER A 166 -1.80 9.68 20.42
N PHE A 167 -2.30 8.60 20.99
CA PHE A 167 -2.68 8.60 22.40
C PHE A 167 -1.73 7.69 23.16
N ASN A 168 -1.12 8.20 24.23
CA ASN A 168 -0.11 7.48 24.99
C ASN A 168 -0.53 7.38 26.45
N THR A 169 -0.34 6.19 27.03
CA THR A 169 -0.64 5.94 28.44
C THR A 169 0.56 5.23 29.08
N GLU A 170 1.01 5.70 30.22
CA GLU A 170 2.03 5.03 31.02
C GLU A 170 1.44 3.86 31.80
N GLY A 171 2.19 2.77 31.89
CA GLY A 171 1.77 1.56 32.58
C GLY A 171 2.94 0.70 32.99
N MET A 172 2.63 -0.49 33.47
CA MET A 172 3.60 -1.50 33.89
C MET A 172 3.40 -2.77 33.08
N GLY A 173 4.35 -3.11 32.21
CA GLY A 173 4.41 -4.38 31.51
C GLY A 173 5.05 -5.46 32.36
N THR A 174 4.61 -6.71 32.20
CA THR A 174 5.20 -7.84 32.91
C THR A 174 5.44 -9.00 31.96
N TYR A 175 6.56 -9.69 32.11
CA TYR A 175 6.90 -10.86 31.31
C TYR A 175 7.90 -11.79 32.00
N MET A 176 7.99 -13.01 31.52
CA MET A 176 9.02 -13.98 31.86
C MET A 176 9.37 -14.75 30.60
N GLY A 177 10.57 -14.55 30.08
CA GLY A 177 11.08 -15.31 28.94
C GLY A 177 11.53 -16.71 29.35
N ASN A 178 11.54 -17.64 28.40
CA ASN A 178 12.10 -18.97 28.60
C ASN A 178 13.64 -18.97 28.43
N ALA A 179 14.30 -20.13 28.59
CA ALA A 179 15.75 -20.27 28.47
C ALA A 179 16.32 -19.91 27.06
N GLN A 180 15.48 -19.80 26.03
CA GLN A 180 15.86 -19.48 24.65
C GLN A 180 15.62 -18.02 24.31
N SER A 181 15.01 -17.24 25.21
CA SER A 181 14.73 -15.81 24.99
C SER A 181 15.99 -14.97 25.22
N HIS A 182 16.04 -13.83 24.52
CA HIS A 182 17.11 -12.84 24.63
C HIS A 182 16.49 -11.47 25.00
N PRO A 183 15.96 -11.33 26.24
CA PRO A 183 15.24 -10.13 26.61
C PRO A 183 16.16 -8.90 26.59
N THR A 184 15.68 -7.81 26.01
CA THR A 184 16.38 -6.50 26.01
C THR A 184 16.56 -5.94 27.41
N ILE A 185 15.64 -6.25 28.33
CA ILE A 185 15.64 -5.86 29.74
C ILE A 185 15.33 -7.12 30.56
N GLY A 186 15.98 -7.33 31.68
CA GLY A 186 15.81 -8.51 32.53
C GLY A 186 16.68 -9.69 32.10
N ALA A 187 16.28 -10.89 32.53
CA ALA A 187 17.01 -12.16 32.23
C ALA A 187 16.01 -13.29 31.92
N PRO A 188 16.43 -14.31 31.10
CA PRO A 188 15.63 -15.51 30.88
C PRO A 188 15.23 -16.19 32.18
N GLU A 189 14.04 -16.78 32.21
CA GLU A 189 13.44 -17.52 33.34
C GLU A 189 13.23 -16.71 34.63
N VAL A 190 13.40 -15.37 34.56
CA VAL A 190 13.12 -14.45 35.67
C VAL A 190 11.89 -13.60 35.34
N PHE A 191 10.93 -13.58 36.28
CA PHE A 191 9.78 -12.66 36.16
C PHE A 191 10.25 -11.22 36.23
N HIS A 192 9.89 -10.40 35.25
CA HIS A 192 10.29 -9.01 35.17
C HIS A 192 9.07 -8.10 35.09
N SER A 193 9.23 -6.87 35.61
CA SER A 193 8.23 -5.80 35.55
C SER A 193 8.93 -4.53 35.08
N GLU A 194 8.45 -3.94 33.97
CA GLU A 194 9.06 -2.77 33.33
C GLU A 194 8.04 -1.65 33.14
N GLY A 195 8.49 -0.40 33.32
CA GLY A 195 7.70 0.78 33.01
C GLY A 195 7.56 0.97 31.50
N GLU A 196 6.35 0.88 30.98
CA GLU A 196 6.08 0.94 29.56
C GLU A 196 5.08 2.02 29.19
N THR A 197 5.24 2.58 27.99
CA THR A 197 4.26 3.44 27.35
C THR A 197 3.44 2.61 26.36
N ARG A 198 2.13 2.55 26.57
CA ARG A 198 1.17 2.09 25.58
C ARG A 198 0.99 3.20 24.56
N ILE A 199 1.38 2.94 23.31
CA ILE A 199 1.21 3.85 22.17
C ILE A 199 0.01 3.38 21.36
N SER A 200 -0.92 4.29 21.07
CA SER A 200 -2.06 4.06 20.18
C SER A 200 -2.03 5.06 19.04
N VAL A 201 -2.00 4.59 17.80
CA VAL A 201 -2.02 5.39 16.57
C VAL A 201 -3.03 4.82 15.58
N ILE A 202 -3.63 5.69 14.75
CA ILE A 202 -4.49 5.25 13.64
C ILE A 202 -3.79 5.49 12.30
N PHE A 203 -4.17 4.73 11.28
CA PHE A 203 -3.61 4.85 9.95
C PHE A 203 -4.57 4.25 8.89
N PRO A 204 -4.46 4.70 7.61
CA PRO A 204 -5.19 4.07 6.52
C PRO A 204 -4.78 2.60 6.33
N LYS A 205 -5.75 1.71 6.14
CA LYS A 205 -5.57 0.25 6.02
C LYS A 205 -4.50 -0.15 4.99
N HIS A 206 -4.37 0.58 3.88
CA HIS A 206 -3.36 0.28 2.85
C HIS A 206 -1.92 0.47 3.34
N LEU A 207 -1.70 1.21 4.44
CA LEU A 207 -0.38 1.41 5.06
C LEU A 207 -0.01 0.34 6.09
N ARG A 208 -0.90 -0.66 6.36
CA ARG A 208 -0.65 -1.70 7.38
C ARG A 208 0.74 -2.33 7.26
N ARG A 209 1.15 -2.70 6.04
CA ARG A 209 2.44 -3.36 5.83
C ARG A 209 3.62 -2.46 6.21
N SER A 210 3.62 -1.20 5.79
CA SER A 210 4.70 -0.24 6.11
C SER A 210 4.72 0.12 7.59
N ILE A 211 3.55 0.26 8.23
CA ILE A 211 3.44 0.52 9.66
C ILE A 211 3.98 -0.65 10.49
N LEU A 212 3.57 -1.89 10.18
CA LEU A 212 4.09 -3.07 10.88
C LEU A 212 5.58 -3.28 10.61
N GLN A 213 6.07 -3.02 9.41
CA GLN A 213 7.50 -3.06 9.12
C GLN A 213 8.26 -2.04 9.96
N ALA A 214 7.77 -0.80 10.08
CA ALA A 214 8.38 0.22 10.93
C ALA A 214 8.36 -0.20 12.41
N LEU A 215 7.24 -0.76 12.89
CA LEU A 215 7.12 -1.30 14.24
C LEU A 215 8.21 -2.33 14.52
N PHE A 216 8.27 -3.42 13.73
CA PHE A 216 9.21 -4.52 13.96
C PHE A 216 10.69 -4.14 13.74
N THR A 217 10.96 -3.14 12.89
CA THR A 217 12.34 -2.70 12.64
C THR A 217 12.88 -1.83 13.79
N HIS A 218 12.01 -1.06 14.44
CA HIS A 218 12.43 -0.03 15.40
C HIS A 218 12.00 -0.31 16.84
N HIS A 219 11.26 -1.38 17.08
CA HIS A 219 10.91 -1.79 18.43
C HIS A 219 12.12 -2.43 19.12
N PRO A 220 12.41 -2.11 20.38
CA PRO A 220 13.59 -2.65 21.08
C PRO A 220 13.45 -4.13 21.49
N TYR A 221 12.24 -4.66 21.55
CA TYR A 221 11.98 -6.05 21.95
C TYR A 221 12.13 -7.02 20.78
N GLU A 222 12.64 -8.23 21.07
CA GLU A 222 12.72 -9.31 20.08
C GLU A 222 11.33 -9.85 19.67
N GLU A 223 10.39 -9.90 20.64
CA GLU A 223 9.00 -10.25 20.42
C GLU A 223 8.12 -9.03 20.76
N VAL A 224 7.46 -8.48 19.75
CA VAL A 224 6.68 -7.25 19.87
C VAL A 224 5.22 -7.56 20.19
N ALA A 225 4.75 -7.08 21.35
CA ALA A 225 3.32 -7.10 21.68
C ALA A 225 2.60 -5.96 20.95
N TYR A 226 1.58 -6.30 20.15
CA TYR A 226 0.75 -5.30 19.45
C TYR A 226 -0.68 -5.82 19.17
N GLU A 227 -1.57 -4.90 18.98
CA GLU A 227 -2.99 -5.11 18.64
C GLU A 227 -3.35 -4.32 17.39
#